data_d6db91042f474bf0c4c50e3af3fb75a4
#
_entry.id   d6db91042f474bf0c4c50e3af3fb75a4
#
_cell.length_a   1.000
_cell.length_b   1.000
_cell.length_c   1.000
_cell.angle_alpha   90.00
_cell.angle_beta   90.00
_cell.angle_gamma   90.00
#
_symmetry.space_group_name_H-M   'P 1'
#
loop_
_entity.id
_entity.type
_entity.pdbx_description
1 polymer ?
#
loop_
_entity_poly.entity_id
_entity_poly.type
_entity_poly.pdbx_seq_one_letter_code
_entity_poly.pdbx_strand_id
1 'polypeptide(L)'
;MKKFLALVLALVLALSLAACSGGTGYQIGIPADATNGGRALLLLQDLGILTLKEGVGLEATEQDIVENPHNVTIKAMEAANLPASLPDLDFAVINGNYASGAGIGDKVLTTEDAESVAAQTYGNVVAVKEGRENDPAVQALVAVLMSGDVQAWIEESYNGVVMPMGAQELDIPEIAEPVTLKVGASPSPHAEILEHVKPLLAEHNVELDIVEFDDYVMPNTGVEDGSLDAHYFQHQPDLND
;
A
#
# COMPACT_ATOMS: atom_id res chain seq x y z
N MET A 1 -1.99 -44.92 49.94
CA MET A 1 -1.14 -43.70 49.80
C MET A 1 -0.23 -43.76 48.57
N LYS A 2 0.56 -44.79 48.32
CA LYS A 2 1.49 -44.86 47.15
C LYS A 2 0.79 -44.77 45.77
N LYS A 3 -0.42 -45.37 45.62
CA LYS A 3 -1.19 -45.30 44.36
C LYS A 3 -1.85 -43.92 44.12
N PHE A 4 -2.21 -43.22 45.18
CA PHE A 4 -2.74 -41.85 45.09
C PHE A 4 -1.65 -40.85 44.72
N LEU A 5 -0.45 -41.01 45.26
CA LEU A 5 0.71 -40.17 44.95
C LEU A 5 1.16 -40.33 43.49
N ALA A 6 1.10 -41.53 42.94
CA ALA A 6 1.43 -41.83 41.55
C ALA A 6 0.40 -41.18 40.58
N LEU A 7 -0.89 -41.17 40.94
CA LEU A 7 -1.95 -40.55 40.14
C LEU A 7 -1.84 -39.02 40.11
N VAL A 8 -1.52 -38.40 41.24
CA VAL A 8 -1.30 -36.94 41.33
C VAL A 8 -0.05 -36.55 40.56
N LEU A 9 1.03 -37.32 40.63
CA LEU A 9 2.27 -37.04 39.88
C LEU A 9 2.04 -37.17 38.36
N ALA A 10 1.25 -38.17 37.91
CA ALA A 10 0.89 -38.34 36.51
C ALA A 10 -0.02 -37.20 36.00
N LEU A 11 -0.91 -36.67 36.85
CA LEU A 11 -1.77 -35.55 36.50
C LEU A 11 -0.99 -34.25 36.39
N VAL A 12 0.00 -34.03 37.27
CA VAL A 12 0.89 -32.85 37.20
C VAL A 12 1.82 -32.90 36.00
N LEU A 13 2.32 -34.09 35.61
CA LEU A 13 3.09 -34.25 34.37
C LEU A 13 2.23 -34.09 33.11
N ALA A 14 0.95 -34.50 33.11
CA ALA A 14 0.05 -34.29 31.99
C ALA A 14 -0.33 -32.81 31.84
N LEU A 15 -0.49 -32.07 32.93
CA LEU A 15 -0.70 -30.62 32.91
C LEU A 15 0.53 -29.82 32.47
N SER A 16 1.73 -30.30 32.80
CA SER A 16 2.98 -29.66 32.35
C SER A 16 3.29 -29.92 30.87
N LEU A 17 2.80 -31.03 30.29
CA LEU A 17 2.90 -31.29 28.86
C LEU A 17 1.85 -30.51 28.04
N ALA A 18 0.71 -30.15 28.62
CA ALA A 18 -0.27 -29.28 27.99
C ALA A 18 0.14 -27.80 27.99
N ALA A 19 1.05 -27.40 28.92
CA ALA A 19 1.60 -26.04 28.96
C ALA A 19 2.76 -25.80 27.94
N CYS A 20 3.22 -26.83 27.24
CA CYS A 20 4.25 -26.77 26.20
C CYS A 20 3.72 -26.88 24.77
N SER A 21 2.39 -26.86 24.56
CA SER A 21 1.83 -26.56 23.25
C SER A 21 1.72 -25.03 23.11
N GLY A 22 2.86 -24.36 23.17
CA GLY A 22 3.01 -23.03 22.58
C GLY A 22 2.69 -23.23 21.09
N GLY A 23 1.50 -22.84 20.65
CA GLY A 23 1.17 -22.83 19.25
C GLY A 23 2.31 -22.10 18.54
N THR A 24 2.84 -22.70 17.49
CA THR A 24 3.75 -22.01 16.58
C THR A 24 2.98 -20.80 16.08
N GLY A 25 3.35 -19.61 16.56
CA GLY A 25 2.72 -18.37 16.13
C GLY A 25 2.93 -18.17 14.63
N TYR A 26 2.14 -17.29 14.05
CA TYR A 26 2.26 -16.96 12.62
C TYR A 26 3.35 -15.92 12.39
N GLN A 27 4.11 -16.07 11.30
CA GLN A 27 5.01 -15.06 10.81
C GLN A 27 4.30 -14.24 9.74
N ILE A 28 4.11 -12.93 9.99
CA ILE A 28 3.43 -12.02 9.07
C ILE A 28 4.41 -10.96 8.59
N GLY A 29 4.65 -10.93 7.28
CA GLY A 29 5.44 -9.89 6.62
C GLY A 29 4.65 -8.58 6.50
N ILE A 30 5.31 -7.45 6.77
CA ILE A 30 4.76 -6.11 6.55
C ILE A 30 5.82 -5.19 5.94
N PRO A 31 5.44 -4.08 5.28
CA PRO A 31 6.38 -3.05 4.87
C PRO A 31 7.16 -2.47 6.05
N ALA A 32 8.44 -2.15 5.84
CA ALA A 32 9.31 -1.61 6.89
C ALA A 32 9.25 -0.07 7.00
N ASP A 33 8.77 0.62 5.96
CA ASP A 33 8.56 2.05 6.02
C ASP A 33 7.43 2.41 7.00
N ALA A 34 7.52 3.58 7.63
CA ALA A 34 6.62 3.97 8.71
C ALA A 34 5.16 4.02 8.26
N THR A 35 4.90 4.61 7.09
CA THR A 35 3.56 4.81 6.55
C THR A 35 2.86 3.50 6.23
N ASN A 36 3.47 2.64 5.39
CA ASN A 36 2.86 1.38 5.00
C ASN A 36 2.91 0.33 6.12
N GLY A 37 3.93 0.37 6.98
CA GLY A 37 4.02 -0.46 8.19
C GLY A 37 2.89 -0.18 9.17
N GLY A 38 2.64 1.09 9.46
CA GLY A 38 1.51 1.52 10.31
C GLY A 38 0.16 1.10 9.72
N ARG A 39 -0.04 1.31 8.42
CA ARG A 39 -1.23 0.86 7.68
C ARG A 39 -1.42 -0.65 7.77
N ALA A 40 -0.36 -1.44 7.62
CA ALA A 40 -0.43 -2.90 7.74
C ALA A 40 -0.85 -3.35 9.14
N LEU A 41 -0.34 -2.70 10.19
CA LEU A 41 -0.74 -2.99 11.57
C LEU A 41 -2.20 -2.65 11.84
N LEU A 42 -2.72 -1.55 11.29
CA LEU A 42 -4.14 -1.20 11.37
C LEU A 42 -5.02 -2.26 10.69
N LEU A 43 -4.65 -2.73 9.50
CA LEU A 43 -5.38 -3.80 8.83
C LEU A 43 -5.40 -5.08 9.68
N LEU A 44 -4.27 -5.46 10.28
CA LEU A 44 -4.22 -6.62 11.18
C LEU A 44 -5.09 -6.45 12.43
N GLN A 45 -5.22 -5.24 12.95
CA GLN A 45 -6.15 -4.91 14.03
C GLN A 45 -7.61 -5.03 13.56
N ASP A 46 -7.96 -4.46 12.41
CA ASP A 46 -9.33 -4.51 11.87
C ASP A 46 -9.79 -5.96 11.61
N LEU A 47 -8.84 -6.83 11.26
CA LEU A 47 -9.07 -8.27 11.12
C LEU A 47 -9.11 -9.03 12.46
N GLY A 48 -8.90 -8.33 13.60
CA GLY A 48 -8.89 -8.95 14.94
C GLY A 48 -7.69 -9.86 15.22
N ILE A 49 -6.61 -9.73 14.44
CA ILE A 49 -5.40 -10.55 14.57
C ILE A 49 -4.54 -10.08 15.75
N LEU A 50 -4.50 -8.77 15.98
CA LEU A 50 -3.80 -8.13 17.09
C LEU A 50 -4.59 -6.91 17.57
N THR A 51 -4.20 -6.33 18.69
CA THR A 51 -4.78 -5.07 19.18
C THR A 51 -3.65 -4.06 19.37
N LEU A 52 -3.84 -2.86 18.85
CA LEU A 52 -2.93 -1.74 19.02
C LEU A 52 -3.35 -0.87 20.22
N LYS A 53 -2.42 -0.13 20.75
CA LYS A 53 -2.68 0.88 21.79
C LYS A 53 -3.67 1.92 21.27
N GLU A 54 -4.60 2.34 22.12
CA GLU A 54 -5.62 3.31 21.77
C GLU A 54 -4.99 4.65 21.32
N GLY A 55 -5.47 5.17 20.20
CA GLY A 55 -5.12 6.48 19.68
C GLY A 55 -3.82 6.58 18.89
N VAL A 56 -3.12 5.46 18.61
CA VAL A 56 -1.89 5.50 17.78
C VAL A 56 -2.16 5.84 16.32
N GLY A 57 -3.36 5.50 15.81
CA GLY A 57 -3.75 5.82 14.43
C GLY A 57 -2.77 5.30 13.38
N LEU A 58 -2.54 6.12 12.35
CA LEU A 58 -1.73 5.76 11.18
C LEU A 58 -0.22 5.66 11.47
N GLU A 59 0.25 6.17 12.60
CA GLU A 59 1.66 6.12 13.04
C GLU A 59 1.97 4.87 13.88
N ALA A 60 1.11 3.84 13.83
CA ALA A 60 1.27 2.62 14.61
C ALA A 60 2.60 1.91 14.29
N THR A 61 3.26 1.44 15.33
CA THR A 61 4.48 0.63 15.25
C THR A 61 4.30 -0.72 15.92
N GLU A 62 5.20 -1.66 15.74
CA GLU A 62 5.18 -2.95 16.42
C GLU A 62 5.18 -2.80 17.98
N GLN A 63 5.74 -1.68 18.49
CA GLN A 63 5.79 -1.40 19.93
C GLN A 63 4.42 -1.02 20.52
N ASP A 64 3.47 -0.69 19.65
CA ASP A 64 2.11 -0.32 20.03
C ASP A 64 1.17 -1.52 20.10
N ILE A 65 1.65 -2.74 19.82
CA ILE A 65 0.87 -3.97 19.95
C ILE A 65 0.67 -4.27 21.45
N VAL A 66 -0.55 -4.21 21.92
CA VAL A 66 -0.92 -4.46 23.33
C VAL A 66 -1.51 -5.84 23.55
N GLU A 67 -2.14 -6.45 22.54
CA GLU A 67 -2.63 -7.82 22.58
C GLU A 67 -2.25 -8.55 21.29
N ASN A 68 -1.77 -9.77 21.44
CA ASN A 68 -1.35 -10.65 20.35
C ASN A 68 -1.82 -12.09 20.61
N PRO A 69 -3.15 -12.35 20.54
CA PRO A 69 -3.72 -13.63 20.92
C PRO A 69 -3.29 -14.80 20.04
N HIS A 70 -2.82 -14.50 18.82
CA HIS A 70 -2.38 -15.49 17.83
C HIS A 70 -0.86 -15.73 17.83
N ASN A 71 -0.12 -15.10 18.75
CA ASN A 71 1.35 -15.16 18.83
C ASN A 71 2.01 -14.79 17.49
N VAL A 72 1.51 -13.76 16.82
CA VAL A 72 2.05 -13.27 15.57
C VAL A 72 3.46 -12.71 15.79
N THR A 73 4.38 -13.07 14.91
CA THR A 73 5.69 -12.44 14.80
C THR A 73 5.70 -11.57 13.55
N ILE A 74 5.84 -10.27 13.74
CA ILE A 74 5.95 -9.33 12.62
C ILE A 74 7.35 -9.43 12.00
N LYS A 75 7.39 -9.40 10.67
CA LYS A 75 8.60 -9.38 9.85
C LYS A 75 8.57 -8.15 8.94
N ALA A 76 9.08 -7.03 9.45
CA ALA A 76 9.21 -5.82 8.66
C ALA A 76 10.34 -5.95 7.64
N MET A 77 10.07 -5.63 6.37
CA MET A 77 11.03 -5.65 5.27
C MET A 77 10.62 -4.66 4.19
N GLU A 78 11.56 -4.37 3.27
CA GLU A 78 11.26 -3.56 2.09
C GLU A 78 10.00 -4.07 1.39
N ALA A 79 9.04 -3.16 1.09
CA ALA A 79 7.74 -3.51 0.53
C ALA A 79 7.85 -4.29 -0.79
N ALA A 80 8.82 -3.93 -1.64
CA ALA A 80 9.12 -4.62 -2.90
C ALA A 80 9.53 -6.10 -2.72
N ASN A 81 10.07 -6.47 -1.55
CA ASN A 81 10.54 -7.83 -1.29
C ASN A 81 9.45 -8.76 -0.74
N LEU A 82 8.33 -8.22 -0.27
CA LEU A 82 7.26 -9.00 0.36
C LEU A 82 6.67 -10.10 -0.55
N PRO A 83 6.37 -9.85 -1.84
CA PRO A 83 5.86 -10.89 -2.72
C PRO A 83 6.81 -12.09 -2.86
N ALA A 84 8.11 -11.82 -2.99
CA ALA A 84 9.13 -12.85 -3.12
C ALA A 84 9.37 -13.63 -1.82
N SER A 85 9.08 -13.00 -0.66
CA SER A 85 9.26 -13.60 0.68
C SER A 85 8.07 -14.45 1.14
N LEU A 86 6.94 -14.48 0.40
CA LEU A 86 5.75 -15.26 0.76
C LEU A 86 6.02 -16.75 1.05
N PRO A 87 6.96 -17.45 0.35
CA PRO A 87 7.24 -18.86 0.68
C PRO A 87 7.82 -19.07 2.10
N ASP A 88 8.40 -18.04 2.70
CA ASP A 88 9.05 -18.09 4.01
C ASP A 88 8.18 -17.48 5.12
N LEU A 89 6.96 -17.05 4.80
CA LEU A 89 6.00 -16.40 5.69
C LEU A 89 4.69 -17.19 5.71
N ASP A 90 3.95 -17.09 6.81
CA ASP A 90 2.59 -17.65 6.86
C ASP A 90 1.61 -16.72 6.13
N PHE A 91 1.78 -15.40 6.30
CA PHE A 91 1.00 -14.34 5.64
C PHE A 91 1.89 -13.12 5.39
N ALA A 92 1.41 -12.21 4.54
CA ALA A 92 1.99 -10.88 4.39
C ALA A 92 0.91 -9.84 4.08
N VAL A 93 1.11 -8.63 4.55
CA VAL A 93 0.36 -7.44 4.09
C VAL A 93 1.20 -6.76 3.03
N ILE A 94 0.69 -6.70 1.82
CA ILE A 94 1.43 -6.28 0.62
C ILE A 94 0.67 -5.15 -0.06
N ASN A 95 1.38 -4.08 -0.42
CA ASN A 95 0.80 -2.99 -1.20
C ASN A 95 0.28 -3.50 -2.55
N GLY A 96 -0.87 -2.98 -2.98
CA GLY A 96 -1.58 -3.45 -4.16
C GLY A 96 -0.74 -3.43 -5.45
N ASN A 97 0.10 -2.41 -5.64
CA ASN A 97 1.03 -2.32 -6.78
C ASN A 97 2.04 -3.48 -6.82
N TYR A 98 2.62 -3.86 -5.68
CA TYR A 98 3.54 -5.01 -5.62
C TYR A 98 2.83 -6.35 -5.76
N ALA A 99 1.61 -6.48 -5.21
CA ALA A 99 0.80 -7.67 -5.38
C ALA A 99 0.38 -7.87 -6.85
N SER A 100 -0.02 -6.80 -7.52
CA SER A 100 -0.38 -6.77 -8.94
C SER A 100 0.83 -7.08 -9.82
N GLY A 101 1.94 -6.36 -9.64
CA GLY A 101 3.17 -6.57 -10.39
C GLY A 101 3.75 -7.99 -10.26
N ALA A 102 3.58 -8.62 -9.11
CA ALA A 102 3.98 -10.01 -8.87
C ALA A 102 2.97 -11.06 -9.38
N GLY A 103 1.79 -10.65 -9.85
CA GLY A 103 0.75 -11.54 -10.35
C GLY A 103 0.17 -12.49 -9.30
N ILE A 104 0.13 -12.06 -8.02
CA ILE A 104 -0.33 -12.89 -6.89
C ILE A 104 -1.77 -12.59 -6.44
N GLY A 105 -2.57 -11.96 -7.29
CA GLY A 105 -3.96 -11.61 -6.98
C GLY A 105 -4.83 -12.80 -6.55
N ASP A 106 -4.56 -14.01 -7.06
CA ASP A 106 -5.22 -15.25 -6.67
C ASP A 106 -4.92 -15.70 -5.24
N LYS A 107 -3.90 -15.14 -4.60
CA LYS A 107 -3.49 -15.43 -3.21
C LYS A 107 -4.03 -14.42 -2.21
N VAL A 108 -4.67 -13.36 -2.66
CA VAL A 108 -5.25 -12.34 -1.78
C VAL A 108 -6.39 -12.94 -0.98
N LEU A 109 -6.31 -12.88 0.34
CA LEU A 109 -7.33 -13.38 1.26
C LEU A 109 -8.35 -12.31 1.60
N THR A 110 -7.90 -11.08 1.73
CA THR A 110 -8.73 -9.91 2.04
C THR A 110 -7.99 -8.63 1.67
N THR A 111 -8.71 -7.55 1.55
CA THR A 111 -8.21 -6.19 1.33
C THR A 111 -8.75 -5.27 2.41
N GLU A 112 -8.21 -4.06 2.52
CA GLU A 112 -8.82 -3.01 3.33
C GLU A 112 -10.23 -2.71 2.85
N ASP A 113 -11.08 -2.25 3.78
CA ASP A 113 -12.36 -1.67 3.41
C ASP A 113 -12.14 -0.32 2.70
N ALA A 114 -12.72 -0.18 1.51
CA ALA A 114 -12.65 1.02 0.69
C ALA A 114 -13.10 2.30 1.42
N GLU A 115 -14.06 2.16 2.33
CA GLU A 115 -14.62 3.27 3.11
C GLU A 115 -13.87 3.50 4.43
N SER A 116 -12.82 2.70 4.72
CA SER A 116 -12.01 2.90 5.92
C SER A 116 -11.29 4.25 5.87
N VAL A 117 -11.04 4.82 7.06
CA VAL A 117 -10.22 6.04 7.18
C VAL A 117 -8.82 5.83 6.58
N ALA A 118 -8.26 4.63 6.78
CA ALA A 118 -6.97 4.27 6.21
C ALA A 118 -7.02 4.31 4.67
N ALA A 119 -7.93 3.59 4.02
CA ALA A 119 -8.03 3.56 2.56
C ALA A 119 -8.17 4.98 1.95
N GLN A 120 -8.95 5.85 2.58
CA GLN A 120 -9.13 7.21 2.11
C GLN A 120 -7.92 8.12 2.35
N THR A 121 -7.20 7.91 3.44
CA THR A 121 -5.99 8.67 3.77
C THR A 121 -4.82 8.28 2.86
N TYR A 122 -4.74 7.01 2.47
CA TYR A 122 -3.69 6.47 1.61
C TYR A 122 -4.03 6.48 0.12
N GLY A 123 -4.93 7.36 -0.33
CA GLY A 123 -5.12 7.63 -1.75
C GLY A 123 -3.82 8.04 -2.42
N ASN A 124 -3.56 7.53 -3.63
CA ASN A 124 -2.37 7.92 -4.39
C ASN A 124 -2.53 9.32 -4.95
N VAL A 125 -1.45 10.07 -4.97
CA VAL A 125 -1.38 11.46 -5.43
C VAL A 125 -0.38 11.63 -6.57
N VAL A 126 -0.56 12.69 -7.36
CA VAL A 126 0.49 13.21 -8.24
C VAL A 126 1.31 14.18 -7.43
N ALA A 127 2.56 13.83 -7.16
CA ALA A 127 3.50 14.66 -6.42
C ALA A 127 4.45 15.39 -7.39
N VAL A 128 4.75 16.64 -7.07
CA VAL A 128 5.63 17.53 -7.83
C VAL A 128 6.58 18.25 -6.89
N LYS A 129 7.63 18.84 -7.42
CA LYS A 129 8.49 19.74 -6.65
C LYS A 129 7.68 20.95 -6.17
N GLU A 130 7.96 21.40 -4.94
CA GLU A 130 7.32 22.59 -4.36
C GLU A 130 7.35 23.80 -5.33
N GLY A 131 6.20 24.43 -5.52
CA GLY A 131 5.99 25.57 -6.43
C GLY A 131 5.60 25.17 -7.85
N ARG A 132 5.52 23.88 -8.18
CA ARG A 132 5.06 23.40 -9.50
C ARG A 132 3.62 22.89 -9.50
N GLU A 133 2.88 23.04 -8.43
CA GLU A 133 1.51 22.57 -8.27
C GLU A 133 0.55 23.21 -9.28
N ASN A 134 0.88 24.42 -9.71
CA ASN A 134 0.09 25.18 -10.70
C ASN A 134 0.66 25.12 -12.12
N ASP A 135 1.59 24.21 -12.40
CA ASP A 135 2.07 23.97 -13.76
C ASP A 135 0.89 23.46 -14.62
N PRO A 136 0.59 24.11 -15.79
CA PRO A 136 -0.57 23.74 -16.59
C PRO A 136 -0.55 22.28 -17.04
N ALA A 137 0.61 21.70 -17.34
CA ALA A 137 0.70 20.30 -17.75
C ALA A 137 0.40 19.33 -16.59
N VAL A 138 0.83 19.67 -15.38
CA VAL A 138 0.50 18.93 -14.14
C VAL A 138 -0.99 19.02 -13.85
N GLN A 139 -1.58 20.20 -13.94
CA GLN A 139 -3.02 20.41 -13.75
C GLN A 139 -3.85 19.64 -14.80
N ALA A 140 -3.40 19.60 -16.05
CA ALA A 140 -4.04 18.80 -17.10
C ALA A 140 -3.98 17.31 -16.77
N LEU A 141 -2.82 16.79 -16.31
CA LEU A 141 -2.68 15.40 -15.87
C LEU A 141 -3.67 15.07 -14.75
N VAL A 142 -3.74 15.90 -13.70
CA VAL A 142 -4.66 15.69 -12.58
C VAL A 142 -6.12 15.73 -13.05
N ALA A 143 -6.50 16.71 -13.89
CA ALA A 143 -7.85 16.83 -14.40
C ALA A 143 -8.27 15.60 -15.21
N VAL A 144 -7.41 15.09 -16.09
CA VAL A 144 -7.67 13.88 -16.87
C VAL A 144 -7.77 12.64 -15.98
N LEU A 145 -6.84 12.45 -15.03
CA LEU A 145 -6.88 11.34 -14.08
C LEU A 145 -8.17 11.33 -13.25
N MET A 146 -8.68 12.49 -12.86
CA MET A 146 -9.91 12.63 -12.06
C MET A 146 -11.19 12.64 -12.89
N SER A 147 -11.11 12.58 -14.23
CA SER A 147 -12.29 12.57 -15.09
C SER A 147 -13.16 11.32 -14.89
N GLY A 148 -14.48 11.46 -15.11
CA GLY A 148 -15.42 10.37 -14.94
C GLY A 148 -15.09 9.14 -15.80
N ASP A 149 -14.63 9.35 -17.03
CA ASP A 149 -14.28 8.27 -17.96
C ASP A 149 -13.05 7.46 -17.46
N VAL A 150 -12.02 8.15 -16.96
CA VAL A 150 -10.81 7.48 -16.43
C VAL A 150 -11.12 6.75 -15.12
N GLN A 151 -11.91 7.36 -14.22
CA GLN A 151 -12.29 6.70 -12.97
C GLN A 151 -13.15 5.45 -13.23
N ALA A 152 -14.07 5.49 -14.19
CA ALA A 152 -14.84 4.33 -14.59
C ALA A 152 -13.97 3.23 -15.24
N TRP A 153 -13.00 3.63 -16.07
CA TRP A 153 -12.04 2.69 -16.66
C TRP A 153 -11.18 1.99 -15.60
N ILE A 154 -10.73 2.71 -14.55
CA ILE A 154 -9.99 2.12 -13.43
C ILE A 154 -10.85 1.05 -12.74
N GLU A 155 -12.09 1.36 -12.41
CA GLU A 155 -13.03 0.43 -11.76
C GLU A 155 -13.23 -0.85 -12.59
N GLU A 156 -13.45 -0.69 -13.89
CA GLU A 156 -13.67 -1.81 -14.83
C GLU A 156 -12.41 -2.65 -15.02
N SER A 157 -11.24 -1.99 -15.20
CA SER A 157 -9.98 -2.68 -15.54
C SER A 157 -9.41 -3.49 -14.39
N TYR A 158 -9.58 -3.03 -13.17
CA TYR A 158 -8.99 -3.66 -11.99
C TYR A 158 -9.96 -4.44 -11.10
N ASN A 159 -11.25 -4.53 -11.48
CA ASN A 159 -12.27 -5.33 -10.79
C ASN A 159 -12.32 -5.09 -9.27
N GLY A 160 -12.13 -3.85 -8.82
CA GLY A 160 -12.14 -3.46 -7.41
C GLY A 160 -10.84 -3.73 -6.63
N VAL A 161 -9.79 -4.25 -7.28
CA VAL A 161 -8.44 -4.39 -6.65
C VAL A 161 -7.77 -3.01 -6.53
N VAL A 162 -7.97 -2.16 -7.54
CA VAL A 162 -7.60 -0.75 -7.52
C VAL A 162 -8.89 0.05 -7.48
N MET A 163 -9.03 0.89 -6.45
CA MET A 163 -10.24 1.67 -6.26
C MET A 163 -10.05 3.10 -6.76
N PRO A 164 -10.97 3.59 -7.62
CA PRO A 164 -10.94 4.98 -8.03
C PRO A 164 -11.28 5.90 -6.83
N MET A 165 -10.62 7.06 -6.76
CA MET A 165 -10.85 8.08 -5.72
C MET A 165 -12.15 8.89 -5.91
N GLY A 166 -12.93 8.57 -6.95
CA GLY A 166 -14.14 9.27 -7.33
C GLY A 166 -13.85 10.39 -8.35
N ALA A 167 -14.80 10.52 -9.29
CA ALA A 167 -14.69 11.50 -10.37
C ALA A 167 -14.82 12.92 -9.85
N GLN A 168 -14.01 13.82 -10.40
CA GLN A 168 -14.12 15.26 -10.20
C GLN A 168 -14.05 15.94 -11.57
N GLU A 169 -14.96 16.86 -11.82
CA GLU A 169 -14.91 17.68 -13.02
C GLU A 169 -14.00 18.88 -12.77
N LEU A 170 -12.76 18.78 -13.27
CA LEU A 170 -11.77 19.82 -13.20
C LEU A 170 -11.56 20.44 -14.58
N ASP A 171 -11.32 21.75 -14.61
CA ASP A 171 -11.00 22.44 -15.86
C ASP A 171 -9.59 22.02 -16.32
N ILE A 172 -9.47 21.61 -17.58
CA ILE A 172 -8.15 21.35 -18.19
C ILE A 172 -7.60 22.66 -18.73
N PRO A 173 -6.43 23.12 -18.27
CA PRO A 173 -5.84 24.36 -18.76
C PRO A 173 -5.56 24.32 -20.27
N GLU A 174 -5.70 25.46 -20.93
CA GLU A 174 -5.29 25.59 -22.33
C GLU A 174 -3.76 25.65 -22.42
N ILE A 175 -3.18 24.72 -23.19
CA ILE A 175 -1.74 24.63 -23.43
C ILE A 175 -1.53 24.88 -24.92
N ALA A 176 -0.97 26.05 -25.25
CA ALA A 176 -0.88 26.53 -26.63
C ALA A 176 0.14 25.76 -27.50
N GLU A 177 1.22 25.30 -26.89
CA GLU A 177 2.30 24.57 -27.58
C GLU A 177 2.54 23.23 -26.88
N PRO A 178 2.87 22.15 -27.61
CA PRO A 178 3.15 20.84 -27.02
C PRO A 178 4.25 20.92 -25.97
N VAL A 179 4.00 20.29 -24.81
CA VAL A 179 4.96 20.15 -23.72
C VAL A 179 5.10 18.68 -23.37
N THR A 180 6.31 18.27 -23.02
CA THR A 180 6.54 16.93 -22.48
C THR A 180 6.49 16.98 -20.96
N LEU A 181 5.71 16.11 -20.34
CA LEU A 181 5.64 15.92 -18.90
C LEU A 181 6.22 14.54 -18.57
N LYS A 182 7.34 14.54 -17.85
CA LYS A 182 8.03 13.30 -17.47
C LYS A 182 7.58 12.84 -16.10
N VAL A 183 6.92 11.70 -16.04
CA VAL A 183 6.25 11.21 -14.83
C VAL A 183 6.79 9.85 -14.40
N GLY A 184 7.27 9.78 -13.15
CA GLY A 184 7.66 8.54 -12.51
C GLY A 184 6.44 7.79 -11.98
N ALA A 185 6.40 6.45 -12.13
CA ALA A 185 5.32 5.62 -11.66
C ALA A 185 5.79 4.22 -11.31
N SER A 186 5.04 3.50 -10.44
CA SER A 186 5.23 2.05 -10.34
C SER A 186 4.61 1.36 -11.56
N PRO A 187 5.15 0.20 -12.00
CA PRO A 187 4.69 -0.45 -13.23
C PRO A 187 3.19 -0.72 -13.26
N SER A 188 2.63 -1.29 -12.20
CA SER A 188 1.20 -1.55 -12.06
C SER A 188 0.70 -1.04 -10.70
N PRO A 189 -0.46 -0.41 -10.59
CA PRO A 189 -1.36 0.00 -11.69
C PRO A 189 -0.98 1.34 -12.32
N HIS A 190 -0.03 2.10 -11.74
CA HIS A 190 0.12 3.54 -11.99
C HIS A 190 0.62 3.84 -13.42
N ALA A 191 1.66 3.12 -13.91
CA ALA A 191 2.12 3.30 -15.29
C ALA A 191 1.06 2.84 -16.30
N GLU A 192 0.30 1.77 -16.00
CA GLU A 192 -0.81 1.31 -16.83
C GLU A 192 -1.92 2.39 -16.94
N ILE A 193 -2.24 3.05 -15.83
CA ILE A 193 -3.20 4.17 -15.81
C ILE A 193 -2.65 5.35 -16.62
N LEU A 194 -1.37 5.69 -16.44
CA LEU A 194 -0.72 6.75 -17.22
C LEU A 194 -0.70 6.44 -18.73
N GLU A 195 -0.43 5.20 -19.13
CA GLU A 195 -0.51 4.80 -20.55
C GLU A 195 -1.94 4.92 -21.10
N HIS A 196 -2.96 4.64 -20.29
CA HIS A 196 -4.35 4.85 -20.68
C HIS A 196 -4.68 6.34 -20.88
N VAL A 197 -4.21 7.24 -20.02
CA VAL A 197 -4.50 8.68 -20.11
C VAL A 197 -3.60 9.43 -21.09
N LYS A 198 -2.49 8.85 -21.50
CA LYS A 198 -1.51 9.45 -22.43
C LYS A 198 -2.14 9.97 -23.74
N PRO A 199 -2.99 9.21 -24.48
CA PRO A 199 -3.65 9.75 -25.67
C PRO A 199 -4.65 10.88 -25.33
N LEU A 200 -5.31 10.83 -24.18
CA LEU A 200 -6.23 11.89 -23.75
C LEU A 200 -5.48 13.21 -23.49
N LEU A 201 -4.32 13.13 -22.84
CA LEU A 201 -3.47 14.29 -22.60
C LEU A 201 -2.86 14.87 -23.86
N ALA A 202 -2.54 14.04 -24.86
CA ALA A 202 -2.04 14.50 -26.14
C ALA A 202 -3.05 15.42 -26.88
N GLU A 203 -4.36 15.23 -26.66
CA GLU A 203 -5.42 16.13 -27.20
C GLU A 203 -5.34 17.53 -26.60
N HIS A 204 -4.65 17.67 -25.44
CA HIS A 204 -4.43 18.94 -24.72
C HIS A 204 -2.98 19.43 -24.82
N ASN A 205 -2.21 19.00 -25.81
CA ASN A 205 -0.81 19.36 -26.01
C ASN A 205 0.13 18.93 -24.88
N VAL A 206 -0.20 17.86 -24.13
CA VAL A 206 0.70 17.26 -23.13
C VAL A 206 1.14 15.88 -23.58
N GLU A 207 2.43 15.72 -23.82
CA GLU A 207 3.06 14.44 -24.17
C GLU A 207 3.63 13.82 -22.88
N LEU A 208 3.10 12.64 -22.47
CA LEU A 208 3.64 11.92 -21.32
C LEU A 208 4.89 11.12 -21.70
N ASP A 209 5.97 11.33 -20.93
CA ASP A 209 7.15 10.45 -20.87
C ASP A 209 7.10 9.70 -19.53
N ILE A 210 6.73 8.42 -19.58
CA ILE A 210 6.48 7.59 -18.40
C ILE A 210 7.75 6.83 -18.05
N VAL A 211 8.22 6.96 -16.79
CA VAL A 211 9.40 6.27 -16.28
C VAL A 211 8.97 5.34 -15.14
N GLU A 212 9.17 4.06 -15.32
CA GLU A 212 8.80 3.05 -14.31
C GLU A 212 9.90 2.86 -13.27
N PHE A 213 9.48 2.67 -12.02
CA PHE A 213 10.35 2.41 -10.87
C PHE A 213 9.79 1.26 -10.03
N ASP A 214 10.69 0.37 -9.60
CA ASP A 214 10.36 -0.78 -8.75
C ASP A 214 10.51 -0.47 -7.24
N ASP A 215 10.84 0.76 -6.87
CA ASP A 215 11.03 1.22 -5.50
C ASP A 215 10.30 2.54 -5.24
N TYR A 216 10.18 2.91 -3.95
CA TYR A 216 9.49 4.13 -3.53
C TYR A 216 10.40 5.34 -3.26
N VAL A 217 11.72 5.17 -3.39
CA VAL A 217 12.72 6.22 -3.07
C VAL A 217 13.15 6.99 -4.32
N MET A 218 13.47 6.27 -5.39
CA MET A 218 14.03 6.87 -6.61
C MET A 218 13.11 7.88 -7.28
N PRO A 219 11.77 7.70 -7.34
CA PRO A 219 10.88 8.71 -7.92
C PRO A 219 10.90 10.04 -7.16
N ASN A 220 10.97 10.00 -5.82
CA ASN A 220 11.10 11.22 -4.99
C ASN A 220 12.41 11.96 -5.30
N THR A 221 13.52 11.21 -5.38
CA THR A 221 14.82 11.77 -5.78
C THR A 221 14.75 12.41 -7.16
N GLY A 222 14.07 11.76 -8.12
CA GLY A 222 13.91 12.26 -9.48
C GLY A 222 13.12 13.56 -9.56
N VAL A 223 12.08 13.73 -8.74
CA VAL A 223 11.32 14.98 -8.66
C VAL A 223 12.17 16.06 -7.97
N GLU A 224 12.91 15.72 -6.92
CA GLU A 224 13.74 16.71 -6.21
C GLU A 224 14.89 17.22 -7.06
N ASP A 225 15.59 16.38 -7.80
CA ASP A 225 16.71 16.76 -8.67
C ASP A 225 16.29 17.29 -10.05
N GLY A 226 14.98 17.21 -10.38
CA GLY A 226 14.39 17.70 -11.61
C GLY A 226 14.59 16.78 -12.83
N SER A 227 15.00 15.54 -12.62
CA SER A 227 15.02 14.51 -13.68
C SER A 227 13.63 13.97 -14.01
N LEU A 228 12.67 14.16 -13.10
CA LEU A 228 11.24 13.97 -13.29
C LEU A 228 10.50 15.28 -13.05
N ASP A 229 9.41 15.50 -13.76
CA ASP A 229 8.49 16.63 -13.52
C ASP A 229 7.52 16.32 -12.40
N ALA A 230 7.08 15.08 -12.31
CA ALA A 230 6.15 14.56 -11.31
C ALA A 230 6.38 13.07 -11.08
N HIS A 231 5.76 12.53 -10.04
CA HIS A 231 5.53 11.08 -9.94
C HIS A 231 4.09 10.78 -9.49
N TYR A 232 3.62 9.57 -9.80
CA TYR A 232 2.28 9.09 -9.48
C TYR A 232 2.34 7.67 -8.93
N PHE A 233 2.35 7.52 -7.61
CA PHE A 233 2.29 6.24 -6.88
C PHE A 233 2.19 6.44 -5.37
N GLN A 234 2.59 7.61 -4.86
CA GLN A 234 2.81 7.88 -3.45
C GLN A 234 1.52 8.25 -2.73
N HIS A 235 1.48 7.95 -1.44
CA HIS A 235 0.39 8.35 -0.56
C HIS A 235 0.64 9.74 0.04
N GLN A 236 -0.44 10.48 0.33
CA GLN A 236 -0.32 11.80 0.95
C GLN A 236 0.49 11.81 2.26
N PRO A 237 0.37 10.84 3.17
CA PRO A 237 1.19 10.81 4.39
C PRO A 237 2.69 10.71 4.14
N ASP A 238 3.12 9.95 3.13
CA ASP A 238 4.54 9.78 2.79
C ASP A 238 5.22 11.09 2.35
N LEU A 239 4.46 12.09 1.92
CA LEU A 239 5.01 13.40 1.52
C LEU A 239 5.34 14.28 2.73
N ASN A 240 4.96 13.89 3.94
CA ASN A 240 5.16 14.66 5.17
C ASN A 240 6.33 14.14 6.02
N ASP A 241 6.90 12.98 5.67
CA ASP A 241 8.03 12.32 6.32
C ASP A 241 9.36 12.68 5.62
#